data_5b7183d5bdbeaab20778f7a16767f25f
#
_entry.id   5b7183d5bdbeaab20778f7a16767f25f
#
_cell.length_a   1.000
_cell.length_b   1.000
_cell.length_c   1.000
_cell.angle_alpha   90.00
_cell.angle_beta   90.00
_cell.angle_gamma   90.00
#
_symmetry.space_group_name_H-M   'P 1'
#
loop_
_entity.id
_entity.type
_entity.pdbx_description
1 polymer ?
#
loop_
_entity_poly.entity_id
_entity_poly.type
_entity_poly.pdbx_seq_one_letter_code
_entity_poly.pdbx_strand_id
1 'polypeptide(L)'
;MRTTAPRRSVRRTVAAAGVAVAVLAATVTGCDSGGAKPEGERGAGAAGPRWNTAPASIAAVGDSITRGFDACSVLADCPEVSWATGGDPAVQSLATRLLGADGVPARSWNLAVTGARMADLPGQLTAAAEHKPDLVTVMVGSNDACRPTASSMTSVADFRAGFEQALSGLRAASPASQVYVSSVPDLQRLWEQGKDSPMVRQIWKLGICQSMLAEPLSGAESATARREKVRARVVEYNEVLREVCAKDRLCRYDGGAVFQYPFSAEQLSRWDWFHPGRDGQARLAELAHRQVTAAQPPR
;
A
#
# COMPACT_ATOMS: atom_id res chain seq x y z
N MET A 1 -11.83 -24.11 -54.35
CA MET A 1 -13.23 -23.78 -54.67
C MET A 1 -13.59 -22.49 -53.90
N ARG A 2 -13.85 -21.45 -54.66
CA ARG A 2 -14.29 -20.13 -54.21
C ARG A 2 -15.79 -20.17 -53.91
N THR A 3 -16.26 -19.51 -52.81
CA THR A 3 -17.61 -18.96 -52.82
C THR A 3 -17.61 -17.63 -52.04
N THR A 4 -18.02 -16.62 -52.74
CA THR A 4 -18.11 -15.22 -52.41
C THR A 4 -19.54 -14.84 -51.96
N ALA A 5 -19.63 -13.94 -50.97
CA ALA A 5 -20.61 -12.81 -50.78
C ALA A 5 -22.12 -13.11 -50.56
N PRO A 6 -22.95 -12.16 -50.08
CA PRO A 6 -22.88 -10.71 -50.33
C PRO A 6 -23.21 -9.75 -49.14
N ARG A 7 -22.78 -8.53 -49.36
CA ARG A 7 -23.16 -7.29 -48.63
C ARG A 7 -24.64 -6.97 -48.81
N ARG A 8 -25.33 -6.53 -47.73
CA ARG A 8 -26.55 -5.74 -47.82
C ARG A 8 -26.35 -4.39 -47.14
N SER A 9 -26.42 -3.34 -47.96
CA SER A 9 -26.61 -1.96 -47.58
C SER A 9 -28.11 -1.71 -47.35
N VAL A 10 -28.46 -0.97 -46.30
CA VAL A 10 -29.78 -0.31 -46.19
C VAL A 10 -29.59 1.13 -45.80
N ARG A 11 -30.30 1.94 -46.54
CA ARG A 11 -30.21 3.37 -46.70
C ARG A 11 -30.88 4.14 -45.54
N ARG A 12 -30.41 5.36 -45.42
CA ARG A 12 -30.93 6.50 -44.64
C ARG A 12 -32.40 6.78 -44.93
N THR A 13 -33.12 7.24 -43.91
CA THR A 13 -34.22 8.21 -44.07
C THR A 13 -34.11 9.27 -42.97
N VAL A 14 -34.06 10.50 -43.45
CA VAL A 14 -34.10 11.76 -42.71
C VAL A 14 -35.58 12.16 -42.67
N ALA A 15 -36.07 12.57 -41.52
CA ALA A 15 -37.33 13.32 -41.42
C ALA A 15 -37.13 14.51 -40.47
N ALA A 16 -37.23 15.68 -41.04
CA ALA A 16 -37.29 16.97 -40.38
C ALA A 16 -38.74 17.43 -40.31
N ALA A 17 -39.14 17.99 -39.17
CA ALA A 17 -40.24 18.94 -39.01
C ALA A 17 -40.07 19.52 -37.59
N GLY A 18 -40.02 20.79 -37.30
CA GLY A 18 -40.67 21.99 -37.85
C GLY A 18 -41.49 22.64 -36.73
N VAL A 19 -40.94 23.69 -36.11
CA VAL A 19 -41.56 24.94 -35.65
C VAL A 19 -42.85 24.88 -34.77
N ALA A 20 -42.78 25.53 -33.59
CA ALA A 20 -43.73 26.58 -33.20
C ALA A 20 -43.25 27.42 -32.00
N VAL A 21 -43.10 28.70 -32.24
CA VAL A 21 -42.91 29.81 -31.30
C VAL A 21 -44.27 30.20 -30.72
N ALA A 22 -44.36 30.40 -29.40
CA ALA A 22 -45.42 31.18 -28.78
C ALA A 22 -44.84 32.10 -27.71
N VAL A 23 -44.77 33.36 -28.03
CA VAL A 23 -44.50 34.49 -27.13
C VAL A 23 -45.81 34.90 -26.47
N LEU A 24 -45.86 34.93 -25.14
CA LEU A 24 -46.90 35.69 -24.43
C LEU A 24 -46.19 36.55 -23.36
N ALA A 25 -46.24 37.86 -23.65
CA ALA A 25 -45.86 38.88 -22.69
C ALA A 25 -47.07 39.18 -21.79
N ALA A 26 -46.90 39.17 -20.51
CA ALA A 26 -47.83 39.77 -19.55
C ALA A 26 -47.07 40.68 -18.61
N THR A 27 -47.19 41.93 -18.73
CA THR A 27 -46.76 42.99 -17.80
C THR A 27 -47.81 43.12 -16.68
N VAL A 28 -47.28 42.97 -15.42
CA VAL A 28 -48.06 43.48 -14.26
C VAL A 28 -47.08 44.26 -13.38
N THR A 29 -47.36 45.55 -13.27
CA THR A 29 -46.78 46.47 -12.30
C THR A 29 -47.43 46.28 -10.94
N GLY A 30 -46.60 46.27 -9.87
CA GLY A 30 -47.14 46.24 -8.50
C GLY A 30 -46.06 46.34 -7.42
N CYS A 31 -45.83 47.54 -6.94
CA CYS A 31 -45.45 48.03 -5.61
C CYS A 31 -44.48 47.21 -4.72
N ASP A 32 -43.38 47.85 -4.50
CA ASP A 32 -42.46 47.96 -3.40
C ASP A 32 -43.00 47.52 -2.02
N SER A 33 -42.32 46.56 -1.41
CA SER A 33 -42.21 46.38 0.05
C SER A 33 -40.92 45.63 0.36
N GLY A 34 -40.01 46.26 1.09
CA GLY A 34 -38.70 45.74 1.49
C GLY A 34 -38.79 44.41 2.21
N GLY A 35 -38.28 43.38 1.57
CA GLY A 35 -38.06 42.06 2.13
C GLY A 35 -36.58 41.72 1.95
N ALA A 36 -35.87 41.46 3.05
CA ALA A 36 -34.50 40.99 3.08
C ALA A 36 -34.35 39.75 2.16
N LYS A 37 -33.45 39.82 1.20
CA LYS A 37 -33.03 38.65 0.43
C LYS A 37 -32.52 37.57 1.39
N PRO A 38 -33.01 36.31 1.30
CA PRO A 38 -32.29 35.23 1.93
C PRO A 38 -30.91 35.13 1.25
N GLU A 39 -29.89 35.24 2.05
CA GLU A 39 -28.53 34.92 1.61
C GLU A 39 -28.58 33.50 1.03
N GLY A 40 -28.24 33.39 -0.27
CA GLY A 40 -28.15 32.13 -0.96
C GLY A 40 -27.29 31.16 -0.15
N GLU A 41 -27.84 30.00 0.15
CA GLU A 41 -27.09 28.83 0.61
C GLU A 41 -25.87 28.71 -0.30
N ARG A 42 -24.71 29.06 0.24
CA ARG A 42 -23.42 28.68 -0.35
C ARG A 42 -23.46 27.17 -0.40
N GLY A 43 -23.67 26.63 -1.59
CA GLY A 43 -23.65 25.20 -1.83
C GLY A 43 -22.49 24.59 -1.07
N ALA A 44 -22.77 23.69 -0.14
CA ALA A 44 -21.77 22.88 0.52
C ALA A 44 -21.01 22.16 -0.61
N GLY A 45 -19.82 22.65 -0.93
CA GLY A 45 -18.93 22.00 -1.88
C GLY A 45 -18.83 20.56 -1.44
N ALA A 46 -19.12 19.62 -2.35
CA ALA A 46 -19.12 18.20 -2.06
C ALA A 46 -17.83 17.87 -1.33
N ALA A 47 -17.96 17.58 -0.04
CA ALA A 47 -16.81 17.18 0.79
C ALA A 47 -16.24 15.94 0.11
N GLY A 48 -14.99 16.03 -0.39
CA GLY A 48 -14.37 14.91 -1.07
C GLY A 48 -14.30 13.68 -0.16
N PRO A 49 -13.98 12.51 -0.71
CA PRO A 49 -14.03 11.26 0.01
C PRO A 49 -13.25 11.37 1.34
N ARG A 50 -13.89 10.97 2.43
CA ARG A 50 -13.29 10.93 3.78
C ARG A 50 -12.68 9.55 3.99
N TRP A 51 -11.62 9.49 4.80
CA TRP A 51 -11.03 8.23 5.21
C TRP A 51 -12.06 7.36 5.94
N ASN A 52 -12.26 6.12 5.47
CA ASN A 52 -13.10 5.14 6.14
C ASN A 52 -12.27 4.37 7.18
N THR A 53 -12.63 4.49 8.44
CA THR A 53 -11.95 3.81 9.57
C THR A 53 -12.41 2.36 9.77
N ALA A 54 -13.44 1.93 9.03
CA ALA A 54 -14.02 0.59 9.10
C ALA A 54 -14.23 0.01 7.68
N PRO A 55 -13.14 -0.19 6.89
CA PRO A 55 -13.26 -0.77 5.55
C PRO A 55 -13.82 -2.19 5.62
N ALA A 56 -14.68 -2.54 4.66
CA ALA A 56 -15.38 -3.81 4.61
C ALA A 56 -14.65 -4.87 3.75
N SER A 57 -13.55 -4.50 3.09
CA SER A 57 -12.71 -5.41 2.29
C SER A 57 -11.28 -4.92 2.23
N ILE A 58 -10.30 -5.84 2.09
CA ILE A 58 -8.88 -5.53 2.12
C ILE A 58 -8.13 -6.30 1.04
N ALA A 59 -7.27 -5.62 0.27
CA ALA A 59 -6.23 -6.26 -0.53
C ALA A 59 -4.86 -5.87 0.01
N ALA A 60 -3.95 -6.83 0.14
CA ALA A 60 -2.59 -6.58 0.60
C ALA A 60 -1.59 -6.80 -0.52
N VAL A 61 -0.72 -5.82 -0.74
CA VAL A 61 0.38 -5.87 -1.70
C VAL A 61 1.70 -5.60 -0.97
N GLY A 62 2.79 -6.00 -1.58
CA GLY A 62 4.13 -5.84 -1.01
C GLY A 62 5.02 -7.04 -1.27
N ASP A 63 5.87 -7.33 -0.30
CA ASP A 63 6.91 -8.33 -0.41
C ASP A 63 6.71 -9.54 0.54
N SER A 64 7.79 -10.26 0.82
CA SER A 64 7.85 -11.42 1.71
C SER A 64 7.30 -11.14 3.11
N ILE A 65 7.43 -9.93 3.65
CA ILE A 65 6.89 -9.58 4.97
C ILE A 65 5.36 -9.72 4.94
N THR A 66 4.72 -9.22 3.89
CA THR A 66 3.26 -9.31 3.74
C THR A 66 2.81 -10.73 3.37
N ARG A 67 3.67 -11.52 2.72
CA ARG A 67 3.42 -12.96 2.48
C ARG A 67 3.58 -13.85 3.72
N GLY A 68 4.14 -13.31 4.82
CA GLY A 68 4.47 -14.10 6.01
C GLY A 68 5.58 -15.11 5.76
N PHE A 69 6.52 -14.79 4.85
CA PHE A 69 7.65 -15.68 4.53
C PHE A 69 8.45 -15.99 5.80
N ASP A 70 8.84 -17.25 5.96
CA ASP A 70 9.55 -17.80 7.14
C ASP A 70 8.81 -17.58 8.49
N ALA A 71 7.55 -17.18 8.50
CA ALA A 71 6.83 -16.93 9.75
C ALA A 71 6.24 -18.20 10.38
N CYS A 72 5.94 -19.22 9.60
CA CYS A 72 5.38 -20.49 10.07
C CYS A 72 6.27 -21.70 9.77
N SER A 73 7.00 -21.68 8.65
CA SER A 73 7.87 -22.76 8.18
C SER A 73 9.07 -22.19 7.45
N VAL A 74 10.17 -22.96 7.42
CA VAL A 74 11.41 -22.54 6.78
C VAL A 74 11.25 -22.45 5.25
N LEU A 75 11.76 -21.37 4.66
CA LEU A 75 11.78 -21.09 3.22
C LEU A 75 10.37 -21.19 2.56
N ALA A 76 9.34 -20.81 3.28
CA ALA A 76 7.96 -20.88 2.80
C ALA A 76 7.19 -19.60 3.04
N ASP A 77 6.36 -19.24 2.06
CA ASP A 77 5.29 -18.27 2.24
C ASP A 77 4.21 -18.86 3.14
N CYS A 78 3.77 -18.09 4.13
CA CYS A 78 2.75 -18.46 5.09
C CYS A 78 1.66 -17.39 5.12
N PRO A 79 0.86 -17.23 4.05
CA PRO A 79 -0.13 -16.15 3.96
C PRO A 79 -1.19 -16.20 5.07
N GLU A 80 -1.40 -17.36 5.70
CA GLU A 80 -2.30 -17.52 6.84
C GLU A 80 -1.82 -16.78 8.10
N VAL A 81 -0.52 -16.50 8.23
CA VAL A 81 0.05 -15.70 9.32
C VAL A 81 0.40 -14.27 8.89
N SER A 82 -0.03 -13.85 7.70
CA SER A 82 0.17 -12.47 7.23
C SER A 82 -0.42 -11.44 8.20
N TRP A 83 0.33 -10.41 8.52
CA TRP A 83 -0.13 -9.28 9.33
C TRP A 83 -1.34 -8.57 8.73
N ALA A 84 -1.46 -8.58 7.41
CA ALA A 84 -2.49 -7.84 6.68
C ALA A 84 -3.78 -8.65 6.50
N THR A 85 -3.66 -9.90 6.05
CA THR A 85 -4.79 -10.70 5.55
C THR A 85 -4.86 -12.12 6.11
N GLY A 86 -3.95 -12.51 7.01
CA GLY A 86 -3.91 -13.85 7.58
C GLY A 86 -5.11 -14.16 8.49
N GLY A 87 -5.49 -15.45 8.55
CA GLY A 87 -6.53 -15.94 9.44
C GLY A 87 -6.03 -16.54 10.76
N ASP A 88 -4.71 -16.56 10.99
CA ASP A 88 -4.12 -17.13 12.23
C ASP A 88 -4.61 -16.37 13.47
N PRO A 89 -5.25 -17.05 14.44
CA PRO A 89 -5.82 -16.40 15.61
C PRO A 89 -4.75 -15.80 16.56
N ALA A 90 -3.50 -16.27 16.51
CA ALA A 90 -2.42 -15.70 17.30
C ALA A 90 -1.90 -14.38 16.70
N VAL A 91 -2.02 -14.20 15.38
CA VAL A 91 -1.59 -12.96 14.69
C VAL A 91 -2.65 -11.86 14.82
N GLN A 92 -3.94 -12.21 14.74
CA GLN A 92 -5.01 -11.22 14.71
C GLN A 92 -4.72 -10.17 13.63
N SER A 93 -4.64 -10.61 12.37
CA SER A 93 -4.30 -9.74 11.25
C SER A 93 -5.16 -8.48 11.15
N LEU A 94 -4.74 -7.51 10.37
CA LEU A 94 -5.56 -6.32 10.10
C LEU A 94 -6.94 -6.71 9.56
N ALA A 95 -7.00 -7.70 8.65
CA ALA A 95 -8.26 -8.21 8.12
C ALA A 95 -9.12 -8.83 9.22
N THR A 96 -8.57 -9.67 10.11
CA THR A 96 -9.30 -10.27 11.23
C THR A 96 -9.87 -9.20 12.16
N ARG A 97 -9.10 -8.15 12.46
CA ARG A 97 -9.55 -7.04 13.34
C ARG A 97 -10.66 -6.18 12.71
N LEU A 98 -10.67 -6.03 11.39
CA LEU A 98 -11.64 -5.17 10.69
C LEU A 98 -12.87 -5.94 10.19
N LEU A 99 -12.70 -7.19 9.75
CA LEU A 99 -13.74 -7.98 9.10
C LEU A 99 -14.34 -9.08 9.98
N GLY A 100 -13.69 -9.38 11.12
CA GLY A 100 -13.94 -10.60 11.88
C GLY A 100 -13.34 -11.84 11.19
N ALA A 101 -13.09 -12.91 11.94
CA ALA A 101 -12.47 -14.13 11.41
C ALA A 101 -13.23 -14.73 10.22
N ASP A 102 -14.56 -14.76 10.29
CA ASP A 102 -15.44 -15.30 9.24
C ASP A 102 -15.43 -14.43 7.96
N GLY A 103 -15.08 -13.16 8.09
CA GLY A 103 -15.02 -12.23 6.97
C GLY A 103 -13.72 -12.32 6.14
N VAL A 104 -12.65 -12.83 6.74
CA VAL A 104 -11.33 -12.88 6.11
C VAL A 104 -11.33 -13.66 4.79
N PRO A 105 -11.86 -14.90 4.69
CA PRO A 105 -11.76 -15.69 3.46
C PRO A 105 -12.49 -15.07 2.26
N ALA A 106 -13.57 -14.35 2.52
CA ALA A 106 -14.43 -13.81 1.46
C ALA A 106 -14.05 -12.38 1.04
N ARG A 107 -13.37 -11.61 1.90
CA ARG A 107 -13.19 -10.16 1.73
C ARG A 107 -11.76 -9.70 1.97
N SER A 108 -10.80 -10.62 1.93
CA SER A 108 -9.39 -10.26 1.98
C SER A 108 -8.55 -11.02 0.95
N TRP A 109 -7.62 -10.33 0.32
CA TRP A 109 -6.76 -10.88 -0.74
C TRP A 109 -5.30 -10.52 -0.48
N ASN A 110 -4.42 -11.53 -0.47
CA ASN A 110 -2.98 -11.34 -0.37
C ASN A 110 -2.33 -11.47 -1.75
N LEU A 111 -1.95 -10.35 -2.33
CA LEU A 111 -1.36 -10.23 -3.66
C LEU A 111 0.13 -9.88 -3.59
N ALA A 112 0.70 -9.86 -2.38
CA ALA A 112 2.12 -9.66 -2.18
C ALA A 112 2.94 -10.80 -2.78
N VAL A 113 4.17 -10.52 -3.19
CA VAL A 113 5.08 -11.51 -3.81
C VAL A 113 6.42 -11.47 -3.10
N THR A 114 6.88 -12.62 -2.62
CA THR A 114 8.19 -12.74 -1.98
C THR A 114 9.30 -12.29 -2.92
N GLY A 115 10.19 -11.42 -2.45
CA GLY A 115 11.24 -10.79 -3.24
C GLY A 115 10.84 -9.53 -4.00
N ALA A 116 9.55 -9.15 -4.01
CA ALA A 116 9.07 -7.97 -4.74
C ALA A 116 9.75 -6.68 -4.27
N ARG A 117 9.95 -5.78 -5.22
CA ARG A 117 10.51 -4.44 -5.05
C ARG A 117 9.51 -3.39 -5.49
N MET A 118 9.86 -2.13 -5.31
CA MET A 118 9.02 -1.01 -5.75
C MET A 118 8.63 -1.10 -7.24
N ALA A 119 9.51 -1.60 -8.10
CA ALA A 119 9.21 -1.78 -9.52
C ALA A 119 8.09 -2.79 -9.81
N ASP A 120 7.80 -3.70 -8.88
CA ASP A 120 6.75 -4.73 -9.03
C ASP A 120 5.39 -4.23 -8.54
N LEU A 121 5.37 -3.15 -7.74
CA LEU A 121 4.16 -2.62 -7.10
C LEU A 121 3.06 -2.21 -8.08
N PRO A 122 3.34 -1.59 -9.26
CA PRO A 122 2.29 -1.25 -10.22
C PRO A 122 1.48 -2.47 -10.67
N GLY A 123 2.13 -3.60 -10.93
CA GLY A 123 1.46 -4.85 -11.30
C GLY A 123 0.58 -5.41 -10.17
N GLN A 124 1.09 -5.39 -8.94
CA GLN A 124 0.34 -5.86 -7.77
C GLN A 124 -0.88 -4.97 -7.50
N LEU A 125 -0.77 -3.65 -7.63
CA LEU A 125 -1.91 -2.73 -7.45
C LEU A 125 -2.94 -2.87 -8.57
N THR A 126 -2.52 -3.19 -9.79
CA THR A 126 -3.44 -3.54 -10.88
C THR A 126 -4.27 -4.77 -10.53
N ALA A 127 -3.63 -5.84 -10.06
CA ALA A 127 -4.33 -7.04 -9.61
C ALA A 127 -5.24 -6.77 -8.39
N ALA A 128 -4.80 -5.94 -7.45
CA ALA A 128 -5.62 -5.54 -6.30
C ALA A 128 -6.89 -4.78 -6.73
N ALA A 129 -6.79 -3.92 -7.73
CA ALA A 129 -7.91 -3.13 -8.24
C ALA A 129 -9.04 -3.98 -8.85
N GLU A 130 -8.75 -5.18 -9.36
CA GLU A 130 -9.76 -6.12 -9.88
C GLU A 130 -10.78 -6.52 -8.80
N HIS A 131 -10.35 -6.58 -7.54
CA HIS A 131 -11.21 -6.88 -6.40
C HIS A 131 -12.00 -5.67 -5.88
N LYS A 132 -11.69 -4.45 -6.34
CA LYS A 132 -12.28 -3.18 -5.87
C LYS A 132 -12.34 -3.09 -4.34
N PRO A 133 -11.22 -3.32 -3.63
CA PRO A 133 -11.23 -3.34 -2.17
C PRO A 133 -11.46 -1.94 -1.61
N ASP A 134 -12.07 -1.86 -0.42
CA ASP A 134 -12.19 -0.59 0.31
C ASP A 134 -10.81 -0.10 0.78
N LEU A 135 -9.93 -1.05 1.17
CA LEU A 135 -8.58 -0.76 1.65
C LEU A 135 -7.54 -1.60 0.91
N VAL A 136 -6.50 -0.94 0.42
CA VAL A 136 -5.26 -1.59 -0.02
C VAL A 136 -4.18 -1.31 1.02
N THR A 137 -3.46 -2.34 1.46
CA THR A 137 -2.26 -2.18 2.29
C THR A 137 -1.01 -2.36 1.46
N VAL A 138 -0.02 -1.49 1.65
CA VAL A 138 1.27 -1.50 0.95
C VAL A 138 2.40 -1.60 1.96
N MET A 139 3.26 -2.63 1.83
CA MET A 139 4.53 -2.74 2.55
C MET A 139 5.58 -3.28 1.58
N VAL A 140 6.48 -2.43 1.10
CA VAL A 140 7.50 -2.74 0.10
C VAL A 140 8.70 -1.80 0.26
N GLY A 141 9.89 -2.24 -0.12
CA GLY A 141 11.10 -1.43 -0.09
C GLY A 141 12.29 -2.11 0.60
N SER A 142 12.04 -3.14 1.42
CA SER A 142 13.11 -3.92 2.04
C SER A 142 14.03 -4.55 0.98
N ASN A 143 13.47 -5.14 -0.07
CA ASN A 143 14.23 -5.74 -1.18
C ASN A 143 14.91 -4.71 -2.09
N ASP A 144 14.43 -3.48 -2.10
CA ASP A 144 15.08 -2.35 -2.79
C ASP A 144 16.38 -1.96 -2.11
N ALA A 145 16.44 -2.04 -0.79
CA ALA A 145 17.62 -1.80 0.03
C ALA A 145 18.49 -3.06 0.21
N CYS A 146 17.89 -4.24 0.33
CA CYS A 146 18.55 -5.53 0.52
C CYS A 146 19.08 -6.09 -0.81
N ARG A 147 20.17 -5.53 -1.29
CA ARG A 147 20.84 -5.92 -2.55
C ARG A 147 22.18 -6.60 -2.27
N PRO A 148 22.81 -7.22 -3.29
CA PRO A 148 24.15 -7.75 -3.14
C PRO A 148 25.18 -6.73 -2.65
N THR A 149 25.04 -5.47 -3.07
CA THR A 149 25.89 -4.35 -2.65
C THR A 149 25.05 -3.11 -2.33
N ALA A 150 25.59 -2.19 -1.53
CA ALA A 150 24.94 -0.92 -1.26
C ALA A 150 24.84 0.01 -2.49
N SER A 151 25.68 -0.22 -3.52
CA SER A 151 25.60 0.53 -4.79
C SER A 151 24.50 0.02 -5.73
N SER A 152 24.02 -1.21 -5.54
CA SER A 152 22.95 -1.82 -6.32
C SER A 152 21.54 -1.65 -5.72
N MET A 153 21.41 -0.89 -4.63
CA MET A 153 20.10 -0.47 -4.10
C MET A 153 19.33 0.34 -5.15
N THR A 154 18.03 0.18 -5.20
CA THR A 154 17.15 1.00 -6.05
C THR A 154 17.42 2.49 -5.80
N SER A 155 17.53 3.30 -6.84
CA SER A 155 17.71 4.75 -6.66
C SER A 155 16.45 5.36 -6.03
N VAL A 156 16.61 6.47 -5.29
CA VAL A 156 15.46 7.19 -4.69
C VAL A 156 14.51 7.70 -5.78
N ALA A 157 15.07 8.08 -6.93
CA ALA A 157 14.28 8.56 -8.07
C ALA A 157 13.42 7.43 -8.68
N ASP A 158 14.00 6.24 -8.91
CA ASP A 158 13.27 5.10 -9.44
C ASP A 158 12.22 4.59 -8.43
N PHE A 159 12.56 4.58 -7.13
CA PHE A 159 11.63 4.22 -6.07
C PHE A 159 10.43 5.16 -6.04
N ARG A 160 10.65 6.47 -6.15
CA ARG A 160 9.60 7.48 -6.24
C ARG A 160 8.73 7.28 -7.48
N ALA A 161 9.35 7.17 -8.65
CA ALA A 161 8.64 6.99 -9.91
C ALA A 161 7.75 5.73 -9.89
N GLY A 162 8.27 4.61 -9.35
CA GLY A 162 7.50 3.37 -9.19
C GLY A 162 6.28 3.54 -8.29
N PHE A 163 6.43 4.23 -7.15
CA PHE A 163 5.32 4.45 -6.23
C PHE A 163 4.27 5.41 -6.79
N GLU A 164 4.69 6.50 -7.45
CA GLU A 164 3.77 7.44 -8.13
C GLU A 164 3.00 6.74 -9.26
N GLN A 165 3.67 5.92 -10.06
CA GLN A 165 3.04 5.12 -11.11
C GLN A 165 2.01 4.14 -10.53
N ALA A 166 2.38 3.44 -9.45
CA ALA A 166 1.53 2.46 -8.80
C ALA A 166 0.23 3.08 -8.26
N LEU A 167 0.34 4.20 -7.53
CA LEU A 167 -0.83 4.92 -7.01
C LEU A 167 -1.70 5.49 -8.13
N SER A 168 -1.08 6.06 -9.17
CA SER A 168 -1.81 6.59 -10.33
C SER A 168 -2.61 5.49 -11.04
N GLY A 169 -2.01 4.31 -11.24
CA GLY A 169 -2.69 3.15 -11.81
C GLY A 169 -3.87 2.68 -10.97
N LEU A 170 -3.69 2.59 -9.64
CA LEU A 170 -4.77 2.24 -8.72
C LEU A 170 -5.92 3.28 -8.78
N ARG A 171 -5.61 4.57 -8.80
CA ARG A 171 -6.63 5.63 -8.89
C ARG A 171 -7.43 5.57 -10.18
N ALA A 172 -6.79 5.19 -11.29
CA ALA A 172 -7.47 5.00 -12.58
C ALA A 172 -8.42 3.78 -12.56
N ALA A 173 -7.99 2.67 -11.93
CA ALA A 173 -8.73 1.41 -11.94
C ALA A 173 -9.75 1.28 -10.78
N SER A 174 -9.42 1.80 -9.60
CA SER A 174 -10.26 1.74 -8.38
C SER A 174 -10.18 3.06 -7.59
N PRO A 175 -10.83 4.12 -8.07
CA PRO A 175 -10.68 5.48 -7.53
C PRO A 175 -11.15 5.63 -6.07
N ALA A 176 -12.03 4.75 -5.59
CA ALA A 176 -12.57 4.77 -4.24
C ALA A 176 -11.72 4.01 -3.21
N SER A 177 -10.83 3.12 -3.63
CA SER A 177 -9.99 2.35 -2.71
C SER A 177 -9.05 3.26 -1.94
N GLN A 178 -9.08 3.19 -0.62
CA GLN A 178 -8.09 3.88 0.19
C GLN A 178 -6.82 3.03 0.35
N VAL A 179 -5.69 3.68 0.60
CA VAL A 179 -4.38 3.04 0.66
C VAL A 179 -3.73 3.31 2.01
N TYR A 180 -3.40 2.26 2.75
CA TYR A 180 -2.53 2.33 3.92
C TYR A 180 -1.11 1.93 3.51
N VAL A 181 -0.16 2.80 3.77
CA VAL A 181 1.26 2.60 3.43
C VAL A 181 2.07 2.45 4.70
N SER A 182 2.64 1.27 4.90
CA SER A 182 3.58 1.01 5.99
C SER A 182 4.97 1.51 5.63
N SER A 183 5.68 2.07 6.60
CA SER A 183 7.10 2.35 6.47
C SER A 183 7.93 1.08 6.32
N VAL A 184 9.03 1.16 5.57
CA VAL A 184 10.06 0.11 5.50
C VAL A 184 10.71 -0.02 6.87
N PRO A 185 10.86 -1.24 7.44
CA PRO A 185 11.50 -1.44 8.73
C PRO A 185 12.96 -0.94 8.77
N ASP A 186 13.46 -0.60 9.97
CA ASP A 186 14.87 -0.26 10.16
C ASP A 186 15.75 -1.52 10.10
N LEU A 187 16.36 -1.76 8.93
CA LEU A 187 17.21 -2.93 8.66
C LEU A 187 18.47 -2.96 9.52
N GLN A 188 18.98 -1.80 9.96
CA GLN A 188 20.13 -1.76 10.86
C GLN A 188 19.74 -2.32 12.23
N ARG A 189 18.53 -2.07 12.69
CA ARG A 189 18.03 -2.63 13.95
C ARG A 189 17.93 -4.17 13.89
N LEU A 190 17.53 -4.73 12.75
CA LEU A 190 17.55 -6.18 12.55
C LEU A 190 18.97 -6.75 12.66
N TRP A 191 19.95 -6.09 12.05
CA TRP A 191 21.38 -6.47 12.21
C TRP A 191 21.81 -6.42 13.67
N GLU A 192 21.43 -5.39 14.43
CA GLU A 192 21.76 -5.27 15.86
C GLU A 192 21.21 -6.43 16.70
N GLN A 193 20.01 -6.96 16.37
CA GLN A 193 19.42 -8.08 17.09
C GLN A 193 20.15 -9.41 16.87
N GLY A 194 20.76 -9.63 15.70
CA GLY A 194 21.32 -10.95 15.33
C GLY A 194 22.84 -11.01 15.27
N LYS A 195 23.55 -9.88 15.17
CA LYS A 195 25.00 -9.84 14.90
C LYS A 195 25.88 -10.62 15.89
N ASP A 196 25.47 -10.69 17.15
CA ASP A 196 26.25 -11.35 18.22
C ASP A 196 26.01 -12.87 18.31
N SER A 197 24.95 -13.40 17.66
CA SER A 197 24.65 -14.82 17.60
C SER A 197 25.50 -15.54 16.54
N PRO A 198 26.33 -16.53 16.93
CA PRO A 198 27.13 -17.34 15.98
C PRO A 198 26.24 -18.05 14.94
N MET A 199 25.09 -18.59 15.35
CA MET A 199 24.16 -19.30 14.49
C MET A 199 23.56 -18.35 13.45
N VAL A 200 23.07 -17.20 13.87
CA VAL A 200 22.47 -16.19 12.99
C VAL A 200 23.45 -15.72 11.92
N ARG A 201 24.69 -15.49 12.30
CA ARG A 201 25.75 -15.10 11.35
C ARG A 201 26.00 -16.14 10.26
N GLN A 202 25.86 -17.45 10.57
CA GLN A 202 25.98 -18.49 9.55
C GLN A 202 24.77 -18.46 8.60
N ILE A 203 23.57 -18.24 9.12
CA ILE A 203 22.36 -18.10 8.31
C ILE A 203 22.49 -16.91 7.36
N TRP A 204 22.93 -15.75 7.83
CA TRP A 204 23.08 -14.56 7.00
C TRP A 204 24.12 -14.69 5.88
N LYS A 205 25.12 -15.60 6.03
CA LYS A 205 26.07 -15.93 4.95
C LYS A 205 25.42 -16.62 3.75
N LEU A 206 24.19 -17.13 3.89
CA LEU A 206 23.44 -17.73 2.79
C LEU A 206 22.88 -16.70 1.79
N GLY A 207 23.20 -15.43 1.96
CA GLY A 207 22.84 -14.38 0.98
C GLY A 207 21.72 -13.44 1.42
N ILE A 208 21.29 -13.53 2.68
CA ILE A 208 20.21 -12.68 3.21
C ILE A 208 20.73 -11.25 3.33
N CYS A 209 20.11 -10.32 2.62
CA CYS A 209 20.35 -8.87 2.70
C CYS A 209 21.83 -8.48 2.80
N GLN A 210 22.65 -8.87 1.83
CA GLN A 210 24.10 -8.71 1.87
C GLN A 210 24.55 -7.25 2.04
N SER A 211 23.81 -6.29 1.46
CA SER A 211 24.09 -4.87 1.65
C SER A 211 24.12 -4.46 3.13
N MET A 212 23.27 -5.03 3.99
CA MET A 212 23.20 -4.75 5.42
C MET A 212 23.97 -5.77 6.26
N LEU A 213 23.76 -7.07 5.99
CA LEU A 213 24.12 -8.16 6.90
C LEU A 213 25.47 -8.81 6.62
N ALA A 214 26.15 -8.48 5.51
CA ALA A 214 27.49 -8.98 5.26
C ALA A 214 28.46 -8.52 6.34
N GLU A 215 29.43 -9.38 6.69
CA GLU A 215 30.47 -9.11 7.69
C GLU A 215 29.90 -8.54 9.00
N PRO A 216 28.97 -9.26 9.66
CA PRO A 216 28.14 -8.71 10.74
C PRO A 216 28.92 -8.24 11.97
N LEU A 217 30.11 -8.78 12.21
CA LEU A 217 31.00 -8.38 13.32
C LEU A 217 32.07 -7.36 12.91
N SER A 218 32.18 -7.03 11.62
CA SER A 218 33.23 -6.12 11.17
C SER A 218 32.96 -4.70 11.68
N GLY A 219 33.91 -4.18 12.46
CA GLY A 219 34.01 -2.78 12.87
C GLY A 219 34.84 -1.92 11.89
N ALA A 220 35.25 -2.49 10.74
CA ALA A 220 35.97 -1.73 9.73
C ALA A 220 35.13 -0.55 9.24
N GLU A 221 35.78 0.58 8.94
CA GLU A 221 35.13 1.78 8.47
C GLU A 221 34.23 1.52 7.24
N SER A 222 34.72 0.71 6.29
CA SER A 222 33.96 0.33 5.08
C SER A 222 32.68 -0.45 5.40
N ALA A 223 32.72 -1.37 6.37
CA ALA A 223 31.55 -2.14 6.77
C ALA A 223 30.52 -1.26 7.52
N THR A 224 31.01 -0.34 8.35
CA THR A 224 30.15 0.64 9.07
C THR A 224 29.51 1.60 8.08
N ALA A 225 30.29 2.23 7.21
CA ALA A 225 29.78 3.15 6.18
C ALA A 225 28.77 2.47 5.23
N ARG A 226 28.98 1.19 4.91
CA ARG A 226 28.02 0.41 4.11
C ARG A 226 26.67 0.29 4.81
N ARG A 227 26.64 -0.10 6.10
CA ARG A 227 25.40 -0.23 6.89
C ARG A 227 24.69 1.12 7.05
N GLU A 228 25.45 2.19 7.36
CA GLU A 228 24.92 3.54 7.43
C GLU A 228 24.30 3.99 6.11
N LYS A 229 24.95 3.69 4.98
CA LYS A 229 24.42 4.00 3.65
C LYS A 229 23.10 3.26 3.36
N VAL A 230 22.98 1.99 3.78
CA VAL A 230 21.73 1.23 3.61
C VAL A 230 20.64 1.83 4.48
N ARG A 231 20.93 2.15 5.75
CA ARG A 231 19.96 2.76 6.65
C ARG A 231 19.50 4.13 6.14
N ALA A 232 20.42 4.97 5.69
CA ALA A 232 20.10 6.26 5.08
C ALA A 232 19.17 6.09 3.87
N ARG A 233 19.41 5.09 3.00
CA ARG A 233 18.55 4.79 1.86
C ARG A 233 17.14 4.36 2.29
N VAL A 234 16.99 3.58 3.35
CA VAL A 234 15.67 3.22 3.91
C VAL A 234 14.94 4.46 4.42
N VAL A 235 15.65 5.39 5.07
CA VAL A 235 15.07 6.68 5.49
C VAL A 235 14.58 7.48 4.29
N GLU A 236 15.38 7.56 3.21
CA GLU A 236 15.00 8.23 1.97
C GLU A 236 13.76 7.58 1.32
N TYR A 237 13.67 6.25 1.32
CA TYR A 237 12.46 5.56 0.83
C TYR A 237 11.22 5.89 1.66
N ASN A 238 11.34 5.88 2.99
CA ASN A 238 10.25 6.25 3.88
C ASN A 238 9.79 7.69 3.67
N GLU A 239 10.71 8.60 3.38
CA GLU A 239 10.38 9.98 3.02
C GLU A 239 9.61 10.06 1.69
N VAL A 240 10.03 9.30 0.68
CA VAL A 240 9.29 9.19 -0.59
C VAL A 240 7.87 8.67 -0.36
N LEU A 241 7.71 7.59 0.43
CA LEU A 241 6.38 7.03 0.75
C LEU A 241 5.49 8.08 1.42
N ARG A 242 6.03 8.83 2.39
CA ARG A 242 5.33 9.90 3.10
C ARG A 242 4.90 11.02 2.15
N GLU A 243 5.83 11.55 1.35
CA GLU A 243 5.59 12.69 0.47
C GLU A 243 4.60 12.39 -0.66
N VAL A 244 4.73 11.21 -1.29
CA VAL A 244 3.84 10.81 -2.39
C VAL A 244 2.44 10.51 -1.85
N CYS A 245 2.35 9.78 -0.73
CA CYS A 245 1.07 9.49 -0.06
C CYS A 245 0.34 10.77 0.36
N ALA A 246 1.06 11.78 0.86
CA ALA A 246 0.49 13.06 1.29
C ALA A 246 -0.21 13.84 0.16
N LYS A 247 0.07 13.55 -1.11
CA LYS A 247 -0.59 14.17 -2.27
C LYS A 247 -1.97 13.55 -2.60
N ASP A 248 -2.29 12.40 -1.98
CA ASP A 248 -3.52 11.65 -2.21
C ASP A 248 -4.36 11.54 -0.93
N ARG A 249 -5.54 12.14 -0.91
CA ARG A 249 -6.43 12.17 0.27
C ARG A 249 -6.94 10.80 0.71
N LEU A 250 -6.88 9.80 -0.16
CA LEU A 250 -7.20 8.40 0.12
C LEU A 250 -5.95 7.57 0.40
N CYS A 251 -4.79 8.20 0.61
CA CYS A 251 -3.56 7.54 1.03
C CYS A 251 -3.19 7.97 2.45
N ARG A 252 -2.81 7.02 3.27
CA ARG A 252 -2.36 7.23 4.65
C ARG A 252 -1.06 6.48 4.89
N TYR A 253 0.02 7.24 5.07
CA TYR A 253 1.31 6.71 5.51
C TYR A 253 1.28 6.49 7.03
N ASP A 254 1.99 5.49 7.52
CA ASP A 254 1.97 5.09 8.94
C ASP A 254 2.71 6.04 9.90
N GLY A 255 3.25 7.16 9.39
CA GLY A 255 4.04 8.11 10.19
C GLY A 255 5.39 7.57 10.63
N GLY A 256 5.90 6.52 9.98
CA GLY A 256 7.13 5.84 10.37
C GLY A 256 6.97 4.85 11.52
N ALA A 257 5.74 4.45 11.84
CA ALA A 257 5.46 3.59 12.99
C ALA A 257 6.19 2.25 12.95
N VAL A 258 6.29 1.63 11.77
CA VAL A 258 7.04 0.36 11.60
C VAL A 258 8.54 0.61 11.62
N PHE A 259 9.05 1.65 10.96
CA PHE A 259 10.46 2.01 10.98
C PHE A 259 10.99 2.28 12.40
N GLN A 260 10.19 2.99 13.21
CA GLN A 260 10.56 3.38 14.57
C GLN A 260 10.36 2.25 15.60
N TYR A 261 9.54 1.25 15.27
CA TYR A 261 9.23 0.19 16.22
C TYR A 261 10.50 -0.63 16.57
N PRO A 262 10.79 -0.83 17.86
CA PRO A 262 12.00 -1.54 18.29
C PRO A 262 11.79 -3.07 18.25
N PHE A 263 11.70 -3.64 17.05
CA PHE A 263 11.61 -5.10 16.90
C PHE A 263 12.71 -5.79 17.68
N SER A 264 12.33 -6.78 18.50
CA SER A 264 13.23 -7.63 19.26
C SER A 264 13.48 -8.97 18.52
N ALA A 265 14.48 -9.70 18.98
CA ALA A 265 14.80 -11.03 18.45
C ALA A 265 13.62 -12.01 18.48
N GLU A 266 12.75 -11.93 19.50
CA GLU A 266 11.56 -12.78 19.66
C GLU A 266 10.51 -12.56 18.55
N GLN A 267 10.52 -11.37 17.95
CA GLN A 267 9.60 -10.99 16.89
C GLN A 267 10.13 -11.34 15.50
N LEU A 268 11.39 -11.77 15.41
CA LEU A 268 11.98 -12.24 14.16
C LEU A 268 11.76 -13.74 13.98
N SER A 269 11.74 -14.18 12.73
CA SER A 269 11.71 -15.58 12.38
C SER A 269 12.95 -16.30 12.95
N ARG A 270 12.75 -17.43 13.61
CA ARG A 270 13.83 -18.29 14.09
C ARG A 270 14.63 -18.96 12.96
N TRP A 271 14.08 -18.89 11.71
CA TRP A 271 14.70 -19.55 10.57
C TRP A 271 15.75 -18.68 9.89
N ASP A 272 15.50 -17.38 9.80
CA ASP A 272 16.41 -16.47 9.09
C ASP A 272 16.84 -15.24 9.91
N TRP A 273 16.18 -14.96 11.01
CA TRP A 273 16.46 -13.80 11.88
C TRP A 273 16.42 -12.48 11.10
N PHE A 274 15.54 -12.44 10.11
CA PHE A 274 15.37 -11.30 9.22
C PHE A 274 13.88 -10.97 9.01
N HIS A 275 13.07 -11.95 8.59
CA HIS A 275 11.65 -11.75 8.44
C HIS A 275 10.94 -11.75 9.80
N PRO A 276 9.78 -11.03 9.93
CA PRO A 276 8.96 -11.12 11.12
C PRO A 276 8.39 -12.54 11.30
N GLY A 277 8.63 -13.14 12.48
CA GLY A 277 7.91 -14.33 12.92
C GLY A 277 6.46 -14.04 13.27
N ARG A 278 5.71 -15.02 13.82
CA ARG A 278 4.29 -14.81 14.20
C ARG A 278 4.08 -13.60 15.09
N ASP A 279 4.92 -13.43 16.12
CA ASP A 279 4.81 -12.28 17.04
C ASP A 279 5.12 -10.95 16.34
N GLY A 280 6.07 -10.96 15.40
CA GLY A 280 6.36 -9.82 14.55
C GLY A 280 5.19 -9.47 13.62
N GLN A 281 4.58 -10.48 13.00
CA GLN A 281 3.38 -10.32 12.17
C GLN A 281 2.21 -9.76 12.99
N ALA A 282 1.99 -10.26 14.21
CA ALA A 282 0.96 -9.75 15.13
C ALA A 282 1.21 -8.29 15.49
N ARG A 283 2.46 -7.89 15.70
CA ARG A 283 2.84 -6.51 16.00
C ARG A 283 2.61 -5.59 14.81
N LEU A 284 2.95 -6.01 13.59
CA LEU A 284 2.66 -5.26 12.36
C LEU A 284 1.14 -5.06 12.19
N ALA A 285 0.34 -6.09 12.44
CA ALA A 285 -1.11 -6.02 12.39
C ALA A 285 -1.67 -4.99 13.40
N GLU A 286 -1.15 -4.95 14.62
CA GLU A 286 -1.55 -4.00 15.65
C GLU A 286 -1.19 -2.56 15.24
N LEU A 287 0.03 -2.33 14.74
CA LEU A 287 0.47 -1.03 14.26
C LEU A 287 -0.44 -0.52 13.14
N ALA A 288 -0.70 -1.38 12.14
CA ALA A 288 -1.58 -1.04 11.02
C ALA A 288 -3.01 -0.75 11.47
N HIS A 289 -3.58 -1.59 12.35
CA HIS A 289 -4.93 -1.40 12.86
C HIS A 289 -5.09 -0.04 13.55
N ARG A 290 -4.16 0.34 14.42
CA ARG A 290 -4.19 1.66 15.09
C ARG A 290 -4.20 2.81 14.09
N GLN A 291 -3.42 2.70 13.02
CA GLN A 291 -3.33 3.76 12.01
C GLN A 291 -4.56 3.81 11.09
N VAL A 292 -5.07 2.66 10.67
CA VAL A 292 -6.24 2.56 9.78
C VAL A 292 -7.50 3.05 10.47
N THR A 293 -7.70 2.69 11.74
CA THR A 293 -8.90 3.05 12.52
C THR A 293 -8.85 4.42 13.18
N ALA A 294 -7.70 5.09 13.16
CA ALA A 294 -7.58 6.44 13.70
C ALA A 294 -8.41 7.43 12.86
N ALA A 295 -9.13 8.34 13.53
CA ALA A 295 -9.92 9.39 12.88
C ALA A 295 -9.03 10.36 12.08
N GLN A 296 -7.83 10.65 12.59
CA GLN A 296 -6.83 11.52 11.96
C GLN A 296 -5.60 10.71 11.51
N PRO A 297 -4.93 11.11 10.42
CA PRO A 297 -3.66 10.50 10.04
C PRO A 297 -2.60 10.73 11.13
N PRO A 298 -1.57 9.88 11.23
CA PRO A 298 -0.43 10.14 12.11
C PRO A 298 0.27 11.43 11.68
N ARG A 299 0.81 12.14 12.68
CA ARG A 299 1.57 13.39 12.47
C ARG A 299 3.01 13.11 12.10
#